data_908d9624a70ce35213c154683ec8def2
#
_entry.id   908d9624a70ce35213c154683ec8def2
#
_cell.length_a   1.000
_cell.length_b   1.000
_cell.length_c   1.000
_cell.angle_alpha   90.00
_cell.angle_beta   90.00
_cell.angle_gamma   90.00
#
_symmetry.space_group_name_H-M   'P 1'
#
loop_
_entity.id
_entity.type
_entity.pdbx_description
1 polymer ?
#
loop_
_entity_poly.entity_id
_entity_poly.type
_entity_poly.pdbx_seq_one_letter_code
_entity_poly.pdbx_strand_id
1 'polypeptide(L)'
;MSMFLDTAKIKVKAGNGGDGMVAFRREKYVPNGGPWGGDGGRGGNVIFVVDEGLRTLMDFRYNRHFKAQNGEKGMTKGMHGRGAEDLYVRVPQGTTVRDAETGKVITDLVENGQEYIVAHGGRGGRGNIRFATPKNPAPEISENGEPGQERELELELKVLADVGLVGFPSVGKSTLLSVITSAKPKIGAYHFTTIVPNLGMVRTPSGESFAVADLPGLIEGASQGVGLGTQFLRHIERTRVILHVIDMSASEGRDPYEDYVQINKELETYNLRLMERPQIIVANKMDMPESQENLKEFKKKLVANYDEFDDLPQIFPISSLAHQGLDNLLEATADLLDKTPEFLLYTEEDMAQEEVYYGFDEDQPAFEINRDDDASWILSGDKLEKLFNMTNFDRDESVMKFARQLRGMGVDEALRARGAKDGDIVRIGKFEFEFVD
;
A
#
# COMPACT_ATOMS: atom_id res chain seq x y z
N MET A 1 -9.50 27.49 -0.11
CA MET A 1 -8.92 26.66 -1.18
C MET A 1 -8.56 25.32 -0.56
N SER A 2 -9.39 24.30 -0.69
CA SER A 2 -9.07 22.95 -0.24
C SER A 2 -8.18 22.31 -1.29
N MET A 3 -6.88 22.25 -1.01
CA MET A 3 -5.89 21.61 -1.86
C MET A 3 -5.96 20.13 -1.50
N PHE A 4 -6.48 19.28 -2.41
CA PHE A 4 -6.39 17.82 -2.24
C PHE A 4 -4.92 17.43 -2.36
N LEU A 5 -4.40 16.80 -1.34
CA LEU A 5 -3.07 16.21 -1.37
C LEU A 5 -3.26 14.72 -1.66
N ASP A 6 -2.92 14.31 -2.87
CA ASP A 6 -3.12 12.94 -3.35
C ASP A 6 -1.90 12.04 -3.09
N THR A 7 -0.76 12.65 -2.78
CA THR A 7 0.48 11.94 -2.46
C THR A 7 1.17 12.56 -1.25
N ALA A 8 1.72 11.72 -0.38
CA ALA A 8 2.50 12.16 0.78
C ALA A 8 3.69 11.21 1.00
N LYS A 9 4.87 11.79 1.25
CA LYS A 9 6.05 11.03 1.69
C LYS A 9 6.18 11.15 3.19
N ILE A 10 6.28 10.01 3.86
CA ILE A 10 6.40 9.93 5.31
C ILE A 10 7.51 8.96 5.70
N LYS A 11 8.00 9.13 6.91
CA LYS A 11 8.99 8.25 7.53
C LYS A 11 8.35 7.56 8.73
N VAL A 12 8.34 6.24 8.71
CA VAL A 12 7.84 5.41 9.80
C VAL A 12 9.00 4.70 10.48
N LYS A 13 8.97 4.66 11.80
CA LYS A 13 9.93 3.95 12.61
C LYS A 13 9.21 3.17 13.70
N ALA A 14 9.30 1.87 13.65
CA ALA A 14 8.81 1.01 14.71
C ALA A 14 9.69 1.10 15.96
N GLY A 15 9.16 0.71 17.10
CA GLY A 15 9.88 0.74 18.36
C GLY A 15 10.99 -0.31 18.41
N ASN A 16 12.12 0.04 19.01
CA ASN A 16 13.16 -0.95 19.30
C ASN A 16 12.71 -1.85 20.45
N GLY A 17 13.15 -3.10 20.47
CA GLY A 17 13.05 -3.95 21.65
C GLY A 17 13.84 -3.38 22.82
N GLY A 18 13.40 -3.66 24.02
CA GLY A 18 14.17 -3.35 25.24
C GLY A 18 15.35 -4.30 25.42
N ASP A 19 16.42 -3.84 26.06
CA ASP A 19 17.59 -4.68 26.31
C ASP A 19 17.32 -5.72 27.39
N GLY A 20 17.94 -6.88 27.27
CA GLY A 20 17.99 -7.88 28.34
C GLY A 20 18.90 -7.44 29.48
N MET A 21 18.55 -7.87 30.69
CA MET A 21 19.29 -7.51 31.89
C MET A 21 20.30 -8.59 32.30
N VAL A 22 21.47 -8.16 32.75
CA VAL A 22 22.40 -9.02 33.52
C VAL A 22 22.22 -8.70 35.00
N ALA A 23 21.75 -9.65 35.78
CA ALA A 23 21.64 -9.56 37.21
C ALA A 23 21.90 -10.90 37.85
N PHE A 24 22.35 -10.88 39.10
CA PHE A 24 22.63 -12.08 39.90
C PHE A 24 21.85 -12.02 41.22
N ARG A 25 21.40 -13.18 41.64
CA ARG A 25 20.82 -13.36 42.96
C ARG A 25 21.96 -13.27 43.99
N ARG A 26 21.82 -12.33 44.90
CA ARG A 26 22.76 -12.16 46.02
C ARG A 26 22.09 -12.61 47.30
N GLU A 27 22.61 -13.67 47.92
CA GLU A 27 22.15 -14.17 49.20
C GLU A 27 23.31 -14.24 50.17
N LYS A 28 23.00 -14.21 51.49
CA LYS A 28 23.98 -14.34 52.53
C LYS A 28 24.71 -15.72 52.34
N TYR A 29 26.00 -15.71 52.19
CA TYR A 29 26.86 -16.87 51.92
C TYR A 29 26.83 -17.46 50.50
N VAL A 30 26.17 -16.83 49.54
CA VAL A 30 26.19 -17.23 48.12
C VAL A 30 26.56 -16.02 47.26
N PRO A 31 27.86 -15.81 46.99
CA PRO A 31 28.31 -14.57 46.30
C PRO A 31 27.79 -14.41 44.89
N ASN A 32 27.58 -15.53 44.17
CA ASN A 32 27.01 -15.52 42.81
C ASN A 32 25.88 -16.55 42.71
N GLY A 33 24.73 -16.22 43.29
CA GLY A 33 23.56 -17.10 43.41
C GLY A 33 22.73 -17.30 42.14
N GLY A 34 23.40 -17.45 41.00
CA GLY A 34 22.75 -17.71 39.74
C GLY A 34 22.21 -16.44 39.02
N PRO A 35 21.87 -16.56 37.73
CA PRO A 35 21.41 -15.44 36.91
C PRO A 35 20.00 -15.04 37.32
N TRP A 36 19.71 -13.72 37.31
CA TRP A 36 18.46 -13.18 37.77
C TRP A 36 17.95 -12.00 36.91
N GLY A 37 18.53 -11.79 35.73
CA GLY A 37 18.15 -10.75 34.79
C GLY A 37 17.05 -11.22 33.84
N GLY A 38 15.97 -10.42 33.73
CA GLY A 38 14.85 -10.67 32.84
C GLY A 38 15.10 -10.21 31.40
N ASP A 39 14.23 -10.64 30.50
CA ASP A 39 14.26 -10.24 29.10
C ASP A 39 13.68 -8.83 28.92
N GLY A 40 14.10 -8.10 27.88
CA GLY A 40 13.47 -6.85 27.48
C GLY A 40 12.08 -7.05 26.84
N GLY A 41 11.26 -6.01 26.84
CA GLY A 41 9.97 -5.99 26.18
C GLY A 41 10.09 -5.79 24.66
N ARG A 42 9.07 -6.19 23.90
CA ARG A 42 9.01 -5.90 22.46
C ARG A 42 8.79 -4.41 22.20
N GLY A 43 9.31 -3.89 21.09
CA GLY A 43 8.94 -2.58 20.56
C GLY A 43 7.54 -2.59 19.94
N GLY A 44 6.90 -1.42 19.86
CA GLY A 44 5.60 -1.26 19.20
C GLY A 44 5.71 -1.30 17.68
N ASN A 45 4.74 -1.88 17.02
CA ASN A 45 4.60 -1.82 15.56
C ASN A 45 4.06 -0.45 15.13
N VAL A 46 4.21 -0.11 13.86
CA VAL A 46 3.42 0.95 13.20
C VAL A 46 2.39 0.28 12.31
N ILE A 47 1.11 0.57 12.58
CA ILE A 47 -0.03 -0.05 11.91
C ILE A 47 -0.84 1.05 11.25
N PHE A 48 -1.10 0.91 9.95
CA PHE A 48 -2.07 1.75 9.27
C PHE A 48 -3.47 1.16 9.42
N VAL A 49 -4.44 2.01 9.69
CA VAL A 49 -5.86 1.65 9.80
C VAL A 49 -6.68 2.57 8.92
N VAL A 50 -7.55 2.00 8.11
CA VAL A 50 -8.44 2.74 7.23
C VAL A 50 -9.56 3.39 8.04
N ASP A 51 -9.76 4.69 7.82
CA ASP A 51 -10.85 5.48 8.41
C ASP A 51 -11.61 6.20 7.30
N GLU A 52 -12.85 5.79 7.03
CA GLU A 52 -13.72 6.40 6.02
C GLU A 52 -14.11 7.86 6.32
N GLY A 53 -13.93 8.30 7.56
CA GLY A 53 -14.09 9.71 7.94
C GLY A 53 -12.99 10.60 7.38
N LEU A 54 -11.85 10.04 6.98
CA LEU A 54 -10.74 10.75 6.36
C LEU A 54 -10.90 10.75 4.83
N ARG A 55 -10.78 11.92 4.21
CA ARG A 55 -10.94 12.09 2.75
C ARG A 55 -9.71 12.62 2.03
N THR A 56 -8.64 12.91 2.76
CA THR A 56 -7.42 13.52 2.19
C THR A 56 -6.19 13.09 2.97
N LEU A 57 -5.02 13.14 2.33
CA LEU A 57 -3.72 12.95 2.97
C LEU A 57 -3.14 14.25 3.57
N MET A 58 -3.97 15.28 3.79
CA MET A 58 -3.49 16.60 4.24
C MET A 58 -2.71 16.55 5.55
N ASP A 59 -3.13 15.70 6.50
CA ASP A 59 -2.48 15.58 7.80
C ASP A 59 -1.03 15.08 7.67
N PHE A 60 -0.75 14.24 6.67
CA PHE A 60 0.58 13.72 6.37
C PHE A 60 1.53 14.77 5.77
N ARG A 61 1.01 15.91 5.32
CA ARG A 61 1.85 17.04 4.91
C ARG A 61 2.53 17.72 6.09
N TYR A 62 1.83 17.76 7.22
CA TYR A 62 2.31 18.42 8.44
C TYR A 62 3.02 17.41 9.34
N ASN A 63 2.48 16.22 9.49
CA ASN A 63 3.08 15.16 10.30
C ASN A 63 3.66 14.08 9.38
N ARG A 64 4.99 14.12 9.19
CA ARG A 64 5.72 13.22 8.29
C ARG A 64 6.50 12.13 9.01
N HIS A 65 6.57 12.17 10.33
CA HIS A 65 7.37 11.24 11.12
C HIS A 65 6.49 10.53 12.12
N PHE A 66 6.41 9.22 11.98
CA PHE A 66 5.65 8.36 12.89
C PHE A 66 6.61 7.40 13.56
N LYS A 67 6.70 7.50 14.89
CA LYS A 67 7.61 6.68 15.69
C LYS A 67 6.82 5.99 16.79
N ALA A 68 6.82 4.64 16.78
CA ALA A 68 6.28 3.83 17.84
C ALA A 68 7.23 3.80 19.06
N GLN A 69 6.69 3.44 20.22
CA GLN A 69 7.43 3.38 21.47
C GLN A 69 8.36 2.16 21.51
N ASN A 70 9.50 2.32 22.19
CA ASN A 70 10.43 1.22 22.45
C ASN A 70 9.91 0.34 23.59
N GLY A 71 10.28 -0.95 23.55
CA GLY A 71 10.08 -1.83 24.68
C GLY A 71 10.95 -1.44 25.88
N GLU A 72 10.48 -1.72 27.10
CA GLU A 72 11.23 -1.48 28.32
C GLU A 72 12.34 -2.50 28.51
N LYS A 73 13.43 -2.09 29.16
CA LYS A 73 14.53 -2.98 29.53
C LYS A 73 14.06 -4.06 30.50
N GLY A 74 14.68 -5.23 30.45
CA GLY A 74 14.53 -6.25 31.45
C GLY A 74 14.99 -5.75 32.83
N MET A 75 14.41 -6.32 33.87
CA MET A 75 14.69 -5.94 35.25
C MET A 75 15.31 -7.10 36.04
N THR A 76 15.76 -6.81 37.25
CA THR A 76 16.20 -7.83 38.20
C THR A 76 15.04 -8.74 38.62
N LYS A 77 15.37 -9.84 39.34
CA LYS A 77 14.38 -10.82 39.81
C LYS A 77 13.64 -11.57 38.69
N GLY A 78 14.26 -11.67 37.50
CA GLY A 78 13.68 -12.33 36.35
C GLY A 78 12.47 -11.60 35.76
N MET A 79 12.23 -10.36 36.16
CA MET A 79 11.10 -9.58 35.62
C MET A 79 11.42 -9.12 34.21
N HIS A 80 10.49 -9.40 33.29
CA HIS A 80 10.59 -8.94 31.90
C HIS A 80 10.21 -7.48 31.79
N GLY A 81 10.83 -6.77 30.85
CA GLY A 81 10.43 -5.42 30.47
C GLY A 81 9.03 -5.43 29.83
N ARG A 82 8.27 -4.36 30.04
CA ARG A 82 6.95 -4.20 29.42
C ARG A 82 7.11 -4.03 27.91
N GLY A 83 6.30 -4.73 27.13
CA GLY A 83 6.17 -4.49 25.70
C GLY A 83 5.51 -3.15 25.42
N ALA A 84 5.96 -2.46 24.37
CA ALA A 84 5.35 -1.22 23.92
C ALA A 84 4.01 -1.49 23.21
N GLU A 85 3.12 -0.49 23.28
CA GLU A 85 1.87 -0.49 22.52
C GLU A 85 2.16 -0.17 21.07
N ASP A 86 1.33 -0.71 20.18
CA ASP A 86 1.44 -0.45 18.75
C ASP A 86 0.92 0.96 18.43
N LEU A 87 1.53 1.61 17.45
CA LEU A 87 1.14 2.93 16.97
C LEU A 87 0.17 2.78 15.80
N TYR A 88 -1.08 3.18 16.01
CA TYR A 88 -2.09 3.22 14.97
C TYR A 88 -2.09 4.56 14.26
N VAL A 89 -1.94 4.52 12.94
CA VAL A 89 -1.97 5.71 12.08
C VAL A 89 -3.17 5.57 11.15
N ARG A 90 -4.11 6.51 11.26
CA ARG A 90 -5.32 6.50 10.43
C ARG A 90 -5.01 7.03 9.04
N VAL A 91 -5.47 6.32 8.01
CA VAL A 91 -5.34 6.69 6.60
C VAL A 91 -6.71 6.70 5.93
N PRO A 92 -6.91 7.54 4.89
CA PRO A 92 -8.14 7.52 4.12
C PRO A 92 -8.32 6.18 3.40
N GLN A 93 -9.58 5.81 3.18
CA GLN A 93 -9.93 4.70 2.30
C GLN A 93 -9.37 4.94 0.90
N GLY A 94 -8.81 3.90 0.28
CA GLY A 94 -8.19 4.00 -1.03
C GLY A 94 -6.75 4.48 -1.03
N THR A 95 -6.06 4.39 0.11
CA THR A 95 -4.64 4.71 0.20
C THR A 95 -3.78 3.52 -0.24
N THR A 96 -2.98 3.73 -1.29
CA THR A 96 -1.92 2.81 -1.69
C THR A 96 -0.63 3.20 -0.99
N VAL A 97 0.04 2.24 -0.38
CA VAL A 97 1.31 2.42 0.31
C VAL A 97 2.43 1.83 -0.53
N ARG A 98 3.44 2.64 -0.85
CA ARG A 98 4.63 2.23 -1.59
C ARG A 98 5.87 2.46 -0.73
N ASP A 99 6.86 1.62 -0.94
CA ASP A 99 8.21 1.89 -0.45
C ASP A 99 8.84 3.00 -1.30
N ALA A 100 9.32 4.06 -0.66
CA ALA A 100 9.84 5.24 -1.36
C ALA A 100 11.20 5.01 -2.03
N GLU A 101 11.97 4.01 -1.58
CA GLU A 101 13.29 3.69 -2.14
C GLU A 101 13.16 2.75 -3.34
N THR A 102 12.35 1.69 -3.21
CA THR A 102 12.20 0.66 -4.23
C THR A 102 11.05 0.92 -5.20
N GLY A 103 10.10 1.79 -4.84
CA GLY A 103 8.86 2.06 -5.59
C GLY A 103 7.84 0.92 -5.55
N LYS A 104 8.15 -0.19 -4.85
CA LYS A 104 7.25 -1.35 -4.76
C LYS A 104 6.01 -1.04 -3.93
N VAL A 105 4.87 -1.60 -4.35
CA VAL A 105 3.62 -1.53 -3.57
C VAL A 105 3.75 -2.46 -2.37
N ILE A 106 3.51 -1.92 -1.18
CA ILE A 106 3.50 -2.70 0.07
C ILE A 106 2.07 -3.20 0.35
N THR A 107 1.08 -2.33 0.22
CA THR A 107 -0.32 -2.68 0.46
C THR A 107 -1.25 -1.66 -0.18
N ASP A 108 -2.49 -2.08 -0.43
CA ASP A 108 -3.59 -1.24 -0.87
C ASP A 108 -4.70 -1.28 0.20
N LEU A 109 -5.03 -0.14 0.77
CA LEU A 109 -5.92 -0.01 1.92
C LEU A 109 -7.29 0.52 1.45
N VAL A 110 -8.22 -0.39 1.20
CA VAL A 110 -9.51 -0.10 0.55
C VAL A 110 -10.74 -0.31 1.43
N GLU A 111 -10.68 -1.19 2.42
CA GLU A 111 -11.82 -1.51 3.28
C GLU A 111 -11.79 -0.69 4.57
N ASN A 112 -12.92 -0.17 5.01
CA ASN A 112 -13.00 0.56 6.28
C ASN A 112 -12.63 -0.36 7.46
N GLY A 113 -11.73 0.12 8.32
CA GLY A 113 -11.20 -0.64 9.45
C GLY A 113 -10.12 -1.67 9.07
N GLN A 114 -9.74 -1.79 7.79
CA GLN A 114 -8.61 -2.63 7.38
C GLN A 114 -7.33 -2.15 8.06
N GLU A 115 -6.56 -3.10 8.58
CA GLU A 115 -5.29 -2.84 9.26
C GLU A 115 -4.14 -3.49 8.51
N TYR A 116 -2.99 -2.80 8.46
CA TYR A 116 -1.76 -3.35 7.90
C TYR A 116 -0.53 -2.86 8.69
N ILE A 117 0.37 -3.80 9.02
CA ILE A 117 1.62 -3.48 9.73
C ILE A 117 2.66 -3.00 8.72
N VAL A 118 2.93 -1.70 8.68
CA VAL A 118 3.88 -1.09 7.75
C VAL A 118 5.33 -1.12 8.26
N ALA A 119 5.52 -1.24 9.58
CA ALA A 119 6.83 -1.43 10.18
C ALA A 119 6.73 -2.26 11.46
N HIS A 120 7.53 -3.32 11.55
CA HIS A 120 7.55 -4.23 12.69
C HIS A 120 8.46 -3.74 13.81
N GLY A 121 7.95 -3.80 15.05
CA GLY A 121 8.73 -3.54 16.25
C GLY A 121 9.79 -4.61 16.52
N GLY A 122 10.91 -4.18 17.08
CA GLY A 122 12.01 -5.05 17.42
C GLY A 122 11.67 -6.00 18.58
N ARG A 123 12.23 -7.21 18.55
CA ARG A 123 12.15 -8.18 19.64
C ARG A 123 12.96 -7.70 20.85
N GLY A 124 12.44 -7.91 22.07
CA GLY A 124 13.22 -7.70 23.29
C GLY A 124 14.44 -8.62 23.39
N GLY A 125 15.56 -8.07 23.85
CA GLY A 125 16.79 -8.80 24.12
C GLY A 125 16.63 -9.78 25.27
N ARG A 126 17.29 -10.91 25.20
CA ARG A 126 17.27 -11.94 26.26
C ARG A 126 18.15 -11.55 27.43
N GLY A 127 17.64 -11.71 28.65
CA GLY A 127 18.40 -11.56 29.88
C GLY A 127 19.30 -12.76 30.19
N ASN A 128 20.21 -12.60 31.16
CA ASN A 128 21.20 -13.63 31.47
C ASN A 128 20.62 -14.96 31.98
N ILE A 129 19.42 -15.00 32.46
CA ILE A 129 18.71 -16.25 32.83
C ILE A 129 18.64 -17.21 31.63
N ARG A 130 18.44 -16.67 30.40
CA ARG A 130 18.29 -17.47 29.19
C ARG A 130 19.58 -18.13 28.69
N PHE A 131 20.74 -17.72 29.26
CA PHE A 131 22.06 -18.20 28.86
C PHE A 131 22.72 -19.12 29.88
N ALA A 132 22.03 -19.40 31.01
CA ALA A 132 22.53 -20.34 32.00
C ALA A 132 22.65 -21.76 31.42
N THR A 133 23.77 -22.33 31.65
CA THR A 133 24.07 -23.73 31.25
C THR A 133 24.75 -24.45 32.41
N PRO A 134 24.78 -25.82 32.43
CA PRO A 134 25.50 -26.54 33.46
C PRO A 134 27.00 -26.21 33.52
N LYS A 135 27.60 -25.79 32.38
CA LYS A 135 29.01 -25.37 32.32
C LYS A 135 29.23 -23.91 32.72
N ASN A 136 28.22 -23.07 32.54
CA ASN A 136 28.25 -21.68 32.98
C ASN A 136 26.91 -21.37 33.68
N PRO A 137 26.78 -21.64 34.97
CA PRO A 137 25.54 -21.48 35.74
C PRO A 137 25.22 -20.02 36.06
N ALA A 138 26.17 -19.08 35.90
CA ALA A 138 26.01 -17.66 36.20
C ALA A 138 26.60 -16.78 35.09
N PRO A 139 26.02 -16.86 33.87
CA PRO A 139 26.56 -16.13 32.71
C PRO A 139 26.37 -14.60 32.83
N GLU A 140 27.37 -13.88 32.35
CA GLU A 140 27.36 -12.43 32.19
C GLU A 140 26.92 -12.00 30.78
N ILE A 141 26.12 -12.82 30.11
CA ILE A 141 25.66 -12.60 28.74
C ILE A 141 24.25 -12.03 28.76
N SER A 142 24.02 -10.96 28.01
CA SER A 142 22.69 -10.48 27.67
C SER A 142 22.66 -10.03 26.20
N GLU A 143 21.48 -9.95 25.63
CA GLU A 143 21.24 -9.37 24.31
C GLU A 143 20.64 -7.99 24.43
N ASN A 144 21.04 -7.07 23.56
CA ASN A 144 20.35 -5.81 23.36
C ASN A 144 19.00 -6.09 22.65
N GLY A 145 18.08 -5.16 22.78
CA GLY A 145 16.84 -5.19 22.01
C GLY A 145 17.12 -5.11 20.50
N GLU A 146 16.34 -5.83 19.73
CA GLU A 146 16.36 -5.75 18.27
C GLU A 146 15.92 -4.36 17.82
N PRO A 147 16.61 -3.70 16.87
CA PRO A 147 16.12 -2.43 16.31
C PRO A 147 14.79 -2.64 15.59
N GLY A 148 13.85 -1.72 15.79
CA GLY A 148 12.60 -1.67 15.03
C GLY A 148 12.85 -1.27 13.58
N GLN A 149 11.99 -1.73 12.69
CA GLN A 149 12.08 -1.39 11.27
C GLN A 149 11.86 0.11 11.06
N GLU A 150 12.66 0.66 10.14
CA GLU A 150 12.55 2.04 9.69
C GLU A 150 12.35 2.05 8.17
N ARG A 151 11.33 2.77 7.69
CA ARG A 151 11.00 2.85 6.26
C ARG A 151 10.59 4.26 5.87
N GLU A 152 10.92 4.62 4.65
CA GLU A 152 10.33 5.77 3.98
C GLU A 152 9.21 5.29 3.06
N LEU A 153 8.01 5.80 3.27
CA LEU A 153 6.81 5.37 2.56
C LEU A 153 6.27 6.53 1.73
N GLU A 154 5.80 6.20 0.55
CA GLU A 154 5.01 7.09 -0.29
C GLU A 154 3.55 6.61 -0.25
N LEU A 155 2.70 7.48 0.27
CA LEU A 155 1.25 7.28 0.30
C LEU A 155 0.66 7.92 -0.95
N GLU A 156 -0.16 7.20 -1.67
CA GLU A 156 -0.92 7.68 -2.82
C GLU A 156 -2.40 7.45 -2.54
N LEU A 157 -3.15 8.55 -2.41
CA LEU A 157 -4.60 8.49 -2.30
C LEU A 157 -5.18 8.45 -3.70
N LYS A 158 -5.73 7.32 -4.08
CA LYS A 158 -6.48 7.19 -5.32
C LYS A 158 -7.89 7.70 -5.05
N VAL A 159 -8.23 8.85 -5.63
CA VAL A 159 -9.59 9.38 -5.54
C VAL A 159 -10.54 8.40 -6.19
N LEU A 160 -11.40 7.83 -5.35
CA LEU A 160 -12.33 6.79 -5.74
C LEU A 160 -13.55 7.45 -6.38
N ALA A 161 -13.73 7.26 -7.68
CA ALA A 161 -15.05 7.34 -8.27
C ALA A 161 -15.65 5.95 -8.26
N ASP A 162 -16.77 5.79 -7.62
CA ASP A 162 -17.54 4.53 -7.62
C ASP A 162 -18.04 4.21 -9.03
N VAL A 163 -18.38 5.25 -9.79
CA VAL A 163 -19.01 5.19 -11.11
C VAL A 163 -18.22 6.00 -12.13
N GLY A 164 -17.89 5.39 -13.26
CA GLY A 164 -17.25 6.06 -14.40
C GLY A 164 -18.23 6.34 -15.53
N LEU A 165 -18.26 7.58 -16.05
CA LEU A 165 -18.98 7.91 -17.27
C LEU A 165 -18.08 7.72 -18.47
N VAL A 166 -18.47 6.87 -19.41
CA VAL A 166 -17.80 6.66 -20.69
C VAL A 166 -18.76 6.99 -21.85
N GLY A 167 -18.22 7.35 -22.97
CA GLY A 167 -19.00 7.68 -24.16
C GLY A 167 -18.25 8.65 -25.07
N PHE A 168 -18.69 8.79 -26.31
CA PHE A 168 -18.10 9.72 -27.28
C PHE A 168 -18.17 11.19 -26.84
N PRO A 169 -17.36 12.09 -27.40
CA PRO A 169 -17.55 13.52 -27.21
C PRO A 169 -18.98 13.93 -27.60
N SER A 170 -19.52 14.97 -26.99
CA SER A 170 -20.84 15.55 -27.27
C SER A 170 -22.08 14.69 -27.00
N VAL A 171 -21.92 13.45 -26.48
CA VAL A 171 -23.07 12.59 -26.09
C VAL A 171 -23.81 13.11 -24.84
N GLY A 172 -23.21 14.08 -24.12
CA GLY A 172 -23.81 14.72 -22.96
C GLY A 172 -23.32 14.24 -21.61
N LYS A 173 -22.14 13.60 -21.50
CA LYS A 173 -21.55 13.15 -20.23
C LYS A 173 -21.43 14.28 -19.20
N SER A 174 -20.76 15.37 -19.57
CA SER A 174 -20.54 16.49 -18.65
C SER A 174 -21.86 17.22 -18.29
N THR A 175 -22.83 17.21 -19.19
CA THR A 175 -24.21 17.73 -18.92
C THR A 175 -24.89 16.80 -17.90
N LEU A 176 -24.85 15.49 -18.12
CA LEU A 176 -25.37 14.49 -17.19
C LEU A 176 -24.76 14.68 -15.81
N LEU A 177 -23.42 14.71 -15.73
CA LEU A 177 -22.71 14.90 -14.46
C LEU A 177 -23.14 16.18 -13.74
N SER A 178 -23.28 17.30 -14.47
CA SER A 178 -23.69 18.59 -13.88
C SER A 178 -25.11 18.57 -13.33
N VAL A 179 -25.98 17.76 -13.92
CA VAL A 179 -27.39 17.66 -13.53
C VAL A 179 -27.62 16.74 -12.35
N ILE A 180 -26.91 15.59 -12.32
CA ILE A 180 -27.06 14.59 -11.25
C ILE A 180 -26.27 14.93 -9.98
N THR A 181 -25.34 15.87 -10.07
CA THR A 181 -24.46 16.22 -8.94
C THR A 181 -25.14 17.18 -7.98
N SER A 182 -25.13 16.89 -6.68
CA SER A 182 -25.74 17.67 -5.61
C SER A 182 -25.03 19.02 -5.34
N ALA A 183 -23.81 19.19 -5.81
CA ALA A 183 -23.01 20.41 -5.75
C ALA A 183 -22.28 20.59 -7.08
N LYS A 184 -21.92 21.85 -7.43
CA LYS A 184 -21.13 22.07 -8.67
C LYS A 184 -19.98 21.07 -8.75
N PRO A 185 -19.83 20.35 -9.88
CA PRO A 185 -18.73 19.42 -10.08
C PRO A 185 -17.41 20.12 -9.74
N LYS A 186 -16.63 19.51 -8.87
CA LYS A 186 -15.30 20.05 -8.53
C LYS A 186 -14.34 19.57 -9.61
N ILE A 187 -13.72 20.51 -10.30
CA ILE A 187 -12.59 20.23 -11.16
C ILE A 187 -11.46 19.80 -10.24
N GLY A 188 -11.11 18.51 -10.26
CA GLY A 188 -9.93 18.00 -9.57
C GLY A 188 -8.70 18.52 -10.30
N ALA A 189 -8.08 19.62 -9.83
CA ALA A 189 -6.82 20.09 -10.38
C ALA A 189 -5.69 19.13 -9.92
N TYR A 190 -5.47 18.08 -10.67
CA TYR A 190 -4.34 17.19 -10.50
C TYR A 190 -3.16 17.77 -11.28
N HIS A 191 -2.08 18.12 -10.59
CA HIS A 191 -0.89 18.77 -11.20
C HIS A 191 -0.15 17.91 -12.22
N PHE A 192 -0.58 16.68 -12.43
CA PHE A 192 0.09 15.69 -13.26
C PHE A 192 -0.78 15.08 -14.37
N THR A 193 -2.04 15.52 -14.53
CA THR A 193 -2.89 15.06 -15.63
C THR A 193 -3.05 16.16 -16.68
N THR A 194 -2.77 15.81 -17.93
CA THR A 194 -3.05 16.68 -19.10
C THR A 194 -4.55 16.84 -19.32
N ILE A 195 -5.34 15.90 -18.78
CA ILE A 195 -6.80 15.87 -18.86
C ILE A 195 -7.33 15.74 -17.42
N VAL A 196 -8.12 16.71 -17.01
CA VAL A 196 -8.66 16.80 -15.64
C VAL A 196 -10.03 16.14 -15.61
N PRO A 197 -10.23 15.05 -14.85
CA PRO A 197 -11.56 14.46 -14.71
C PRO A 197 -12.47 15.38 -13.90
N ASN A 198 -13.73 15.48 -14.32
CA ASN A 198 -14.76 16.12 -13.53
C ASN A 198 -15.35 15.10 -12.56
N LEU A 199 -15.29 15.40 -11.28
CA LEU A 199 -15.83 14.56 -10.21
C LEU A 199 -17.09 15.20 -9.62
N GLY A 200 -18.12 14.39 -9.38
CA GLY A 200 -19.35 14.83 -8.75
C GLY A 200 -19.84 13.83 -7.70
N MET A 201 -20.33 14.35 -6.57
CA MET A 201 -21.07 13.55 -5.61
C MET A 201 -22.54 13.54 -5.98
N VAL A 202 -23.09 12.38 -6.17
CA VAL A 202 -24.49 12.12 -6.50
C VAL A 202 -25.20 11.63 -5.25
N ARG A 203 -26.44 12.05 -5.08
CA ARG A 203 -27.34 11.54 -4.06
C ARG A 203 -28.60 11.01 -4.71
N THR A 204 -28.95 9.77 -4.41
CA THR A 204 -30.16 9.14 -4.91
C THR A 204 -31.40 9.68 -4.19
N PRO A 205 -32.60 9.53 -4.76
CA PRO A 205 -33.85 9.80 -4.05
C PRO A 205 -34.02 9.00 -2.77
N SER A 206 -33.52 7.75 -2.71
CA SER A 206 -33.50 6.90 -1.50
C SER A 206 -32.54 7.41 -0.42
N GLY A 207 -31.62 8.32 -0.75
CA GLY A 207 -30.69 8.96 0.18
C GLY A 207 -29.28 8.41 0.16
N GLU A 208 -28.99 7.42 -0.64
CA GLU A 208 -27.64 6.88 -0.88
C GLU A 208 -26.76 7.88 -1.62
N SER A 209 -25.46 7.77 -1.45
CA SER A 209 -24.52 8.70 -2.08
C SER A 209 -23.31 7.96 -2.63
N PHE A 210 -22.93 8.29 -3.87
CA PHE A 210 -21.75 7.74 -4.52
C PHE A 210 -21.04 8.80 -5.37
N ALA A 211 -19.77 8.56 -5.67
CA ALA A 211 -18.94 9.45 -6.47
C ALA A 211 -18.96 9.03 -7.95
N VAL A 212 -19.16 10.01 -8.83
CA VAL A 212 -19.17 9.81 -10.30
C VAL A 212 -18.04 10.61 -10.92
N ALA A 213 -17.28 9.99 -11.81
CA ALA A 213 -16.23 10.64 -12.61
C ALA A 213 -16.61 10.67 -14.08
N ASP A 214 -16.46 11.82 -14.70
CA ASP A 214 -16.38 11.91 -16.16
C ASP A 214 -14.99 11.47 -16.61
N LEU A 215 -14.91 10.45 -17.48
CA LEU A 215 -13.67 9.87 -17.99
C LEU A 215 -13.41 10.41 -19.42
N PRO A 216 -12.98 11.68 -19.57
CA PRO A 216 -12.68 12.25 -20.86
C PRO A 216 -11.39 11.65 -21.43
N GLY A 217 -11.34 11.49 -22.75
CA GLY A 217 -10.09 11.13 -23.44
C GLY A 217 -9.80 9.64 -23.56
N LEU A 218 -10.72 8.75 -23.15
CA LEU A 218 -10.62 7.33 -23.56
C LEU A 218 -10.63 7.15 -25.07
N ILE A 219 -11.24 8.10 -25.80
CA ILE A 219 -11.54 7.98 -27.23
C ILE A 219 -10.59 8.79 -28.13
N GLU A 220 -10.03 9.90 -27.66
CA GLU A 220 -9.20 10.78 -28.50
C GLU A 220 -7.70 10.57 -28.24
N GLY A 221 -7.11 9.57 -28.87
CA GLY A 221 -5.64 9.44 -28.94
C GLY A 221 -5.03 8.23 -28.29
N ALA A 222 -5.80 7.33 -27.72
CA ALA A 222 -5.26 6.10 -27.13
C ALA A 222 -4.62 5.19 -28.18
N SER A 223 -5.18 5.10 -29.37
CA SER A 223 -4.62 4.33 -30.49
C SER A 223 -3.38 4.98 -31.14
N GLN A 224 -3.09 6.27 -30.85
CA GLN A 224 -1.98 7.01 -31.45
C GLN A 224 -0.77 7.17 -30.54
N GLY A 225 -0.75 6.56 -29.34
CA GLY A 225 0.43 6.59 -28.45
C GLY A 225 0.74 7.94 -27.81
N VAL A 226 -0.13 8.96 -27.99
CA VAL A 226 -0.01 10.23 -27.28
C VAL A 226 -0.65 10.06 -25.90
N GLY A 227 0.17 9.63 -24.94
CA GLY A 227 -0.19 9.11 -23.64
C GLY A 227 -1.21 9.93 -22.86
N LEU A 228 -2.38 9.36 -22.67
CA LEU A 228 -3.09 9.52 -21.41
C LEU A 228 -2.11 9.04 -20.36
N GLY A 229 -1.61 9.96 -19.52
CA GLY A 229 -0.58 9.63 -18.56
C GLY A 229 -1.00 8.42 -17.73
N THR A 230 -0.08 7.50 -17.47
CA THR A 230 -0.29 6.29 -16.65
C THR A 230 -1.02 6.56 -15.33
N GLN A 231 -1.00 7.78 -14.85
CA GLN A 231 -1.69 8.24 -13.65
C GLN A 231 -3.19 8.45 -13.86
N PHE A 232 -3.65 8.89 -15.03
CA PHE A 232 -5.09 9.00 -15.33
C PHE A 232 -5.76 7.62 -15.41
N LEU A 233 -5.07 6.64 -15.97
CA LEU A 233 -5.54 5.25 -16.01
C LEU A 233 -5.74 4.67 -14.62
N ARG A 234 -4.88 5.02 -13.66
CA ARG A 234 -5.00 4.59 -12.26
C ARG A 234 -6.28 5.09 -11.56
N HIS A 235 -6.83 6.24 -11.97
CA HIS A 235 -8.08 6.75 -11.39
C HIS A 235 -9.32 6.01 -11.93
N ILE A 236 -9.22 5.48 -13.15
CA ILE A 236 -10.28 4.66 -13.77
C ILE A 236 -10.28 3.25 -13.17
N GLU A 237 -9.12 2.75 -12.78
CA GLU A 237 -8.94 1.38 -12.26
C GLU A 237 -9.83 1.03 -11.06
N ARG A 238 -10.34 2.00 -10.32
CA ARG A 238 -11.16 1.78 -9.12
C ARG A 238 -12.66 1.97 -9.32
N THR A 239 -13.11 2.40 -10.50
CA THR A 239 -14.54 2.45 -10.81
C THR A 239 -15.16 1.07 -10.71
N ARG A 240 -16.25 0.95 -9.96
CA ARG A 240 -16.98 -0.32 -9.74
C ARG A 240 -18.02 -0.56 -10.80
N VAL A 241 -18.67 0.51 -11.28
CA VAL A 241 -19.74 0.50 -12.28
C VAL A 241 -19.43 1.48 -13.39
N ILE A 242 -19.73 1.11 -14.62
CA ILE A 242 -19.58 1.97 -15.79
C ILE A 242 -20.94 2.40 -16.31
N LEU A 243 -21.16 3.71 -16.44
CA LEU A 243 -22.27 4.28 -17.16
C LEU A 243 -21.84 4.64 -18.58
N HIS A 244 -22.26 3.84 -19.55
CA HIS A 244 -21.98 4.05 -20.96
C HIS A 244 -23.02 4.96 -21.58
N VAL A 245 -22.67 6.24 -21.77
CA VAL A 245 -23.58 7.27 -22.29
C VAL A 245 -23.55 7.31 -23.80
N ILE A 246 -24.71 7.13 -24.41
CA ILE A 246 -24.88 7.05 -25.87
C ILE A 246 -25.89 8.13 -26.32
N ASP A 247 -25.56 8.81 -27.42
CA ASP A 247 -26.46 9.79 -28.06
C ASP A 247 -27.49 9.09 -28.96
N MET A 248 -28.72 9.01 -28.50
CA MET A 248 -29.80 8.37 -29.28
C MET A 248 -30.36 9.29 -30.38
N SER A 249 -30.02 10.58 -30.36
CA SER A 249 -30.48 11.48 -31.41
C SER A 249 -29.75 11.33 -32.74
N ALA A 250 -28.57 10.65 -32.72
CA ALA A 250 -27.69 10.55 -33.89
C ALA A 250 -27.37 11.92 -34.54
N SER A 251 -27.37 12.99 -33.72
CA SER A 251 -27.25 14.39 -34.20
C SER A 251 -25.92 14.67 -34.92
N GLU A 252 -24.91 13.86 -34.69
CA GLU A 252 -23.60 13.94 -35.36
C GLU A 252 -23.47 12.95 -36.55
N GLY A 253 -24.56 12.28 -36.94
CA GLY A 253 -24.60 11.35 -38.06
C GLY A 253 -23.95 9.99 -37.79
N ARG A 254 -23.69 9.66 -36.52
CA ARG A 254 -23.13 8.35 -36.08
C ARG A 254 -24.26 7.42 -35.67
N ASP A 255 -24.07 6.10 -35.92
CA ASP A 255 -24.99 5.07 -35.45
C ASP A 255 -24.74 4.81 -33.95
N PRO A 256 -25.76 4.91 -33.08
CA PRO A 256 -25.63 4.66 -31.64
C PRO A 256 -25.07 3.27 -31.31
N TYR A 257 -25.36 2.26 -32.10
CA TYR A 257 -24.84 0.91 -31.87
C TYR A 257 -23.35 0.78 -32.24
N GLU A 258 -22.93 1.42 -33.34
CA GLU A 258 -21.51 1.46 -33.71
C GLU A 258 -20.69 2.20 -32.66
N ASP A 259 -21.21 3.31 -32.13
CA ASP A 259 -20.58 4.06 -31.02
C ASP A 259 -20.40 3.14 -29.77
N TYR A 260 -21.43 2.35 -29.42
CA TYR A 260 -21.36 1.40 -28.33
C TYR A 260 -20.26 0.34 -28.52
N VAL A 261 -20.20 -0.28 -29.68
CA VAL A 261 -19.22 -1.31 -29.99
C VAL A 261 -17.80 -0.74 -29.99
N GLN A 262 -17.62 0.46 -30.56
CA GLN A 262 -16.30 1.06 -30.64
C GLN A 262 -15.75 1.40 -29.25
N ILE A 263 -16.55 1.94 -28.35
CA ILE A 263 -16.14 2.24 -26.96
C ILE A 263 -15.79 0.98 -26.20
N ASN A 264 -16.59 -0.08 -26.31
CA ASN A 264 -16.28 -1.34 -25.66
C ASN A 264 -14.95 -1.93 -26.14
N LYS A 265 -14.66 -1.85 -27.45
CA LYS A 265 -13.39 -2.27 -28.00
C LYS A 265 -12.21 -1.43 -27.48
N GLU A 266 -12.41 -0.14 -27.26
CA GLU A 266 -11.39 0.71 -26.66
C GLU A 266 -11.18 0.36 -25.19
N LEU A 267 -12.24 0.13 -24.42
CA LEU A 267 -12.14 -0.33 -23.02
C LEU A 267 -11.38 -1.67 -22.90
N GLU A 268 -11.59 -2.59 -23.83
CA GLU A 268 -10.88 -3.85 -23.91
C GLU A 268 -9.37 -3.65 -24.19
N THR A 269 -9.03 -2.72 -25.07
CA THR A 269 -7.64 -2.43 -25.47
C THR A 269 -6.83 -1.86 -24.30
N TYR A 270 -7.46 -1.18 -23.36
CA TYR A 270 -6.78 -0.60 -22.19
C TYR A 270 -6.30 -1.61 -21.14
N ASN A 271 -6.69 -2.86 -21.23
CA ASN A 271 -6.25 -3.98 -20.36
C ASN A 271 -6.38 -3.72 -18.85
N LEU A 272 -7.29 -2.81 -18.43
CA LEU A 272 -7.50 -2.43 -17.03
C LEU A 272 -8.65 -3.21 -16.39
N ARG A 273 -9.00 -4.38 -16.92
CA ARG A 273 -10.13 -5.18 -16.45
C ARG A 273 -11.46 -4.38 -16.42
N LEU A 274 -11.55 -3.31 -17.24
CA LEU A 274 -12.73 -2.44 -17.30
C LEU A 274 -13.94 -3.16 -17.88
N MET A 275 -13.72 -4.13 -18.77
CA MET A 275 -14.80 -4.94 -19.35
C MET A 275 -15.39 -5.96 -18.37
N GLU A 276 -14.68 -6.29 -17.31
CA GLU A 276 -15.20 -7.18 -16.25
C GLU A 276 -16.19 -6.46 -15.32
N ARG A 277 -16.33 -5.14 -15.46
CA ARG A 277 -17.20 -4.33 -14.61
C ARG A 277 -18.60 -4.26 -15.18
N PRO A 278 -19.62 -4.32 -14.30
CA PRO A 278 -20.97 -4.19 -14.74
C PRO A 278 -21.20 -2.82 -15.41
N GLN A 279 -21.88 -2.85 -16.54
CA GLN A 279 -22.20 -1.66 -17.33
C GLN A 279 -23.70 -1.39 -17.33
N ILE A 280 -24.04 -0.11 -17.24
CA ILE A 280 -25.40 0.40 -17.51
C ILE A 280 -25.33 1.27 -18.76
N ILE A 281 -26.19 0.99 -19.73
CA ILE A 281 -26.32 1.80 -20.96
C ILE A 281 -27.27 2.97 -20.69
N VAL A 282 -26.75 4.17 -20.84
CA VAL A 282 -27.49 5.41 -20.68
C VAL A 282 -27.85 5.96 -22.04
N ALA A 283 -29.09 5.73 -22.50
CA ALA A 283 -29.62 6.22 -23.74
C ALA A 283 -30.04 7.71 -23.56
N ASN A 284 -29.14 8.64 -23.90
CA ASN A 284 -29.31 10.06 -23.67
C ASN A 284 -29.95 10.81 -24.87
N LYS A 285 -30.36 12.04 -24.66
CA LYS A 285 -31.03 12.94 -25.61
C LYS A 285 -32.39 12.42 -26.12
N MET A 286 -33.14 11.76 -25.21
CA MET A 286 -34.48 11.23 -25.54
C MET A 286 -35.54 12.30 -25.78
N ASP A 287 -35.21 13.55 -25.55
CA ASP A 287 -36.04 14.73 -25.92
C ASP A 287 -36.08 15.01 -27.43
N MET A 288 -35.17 14.39 -28.21
CA MET A 288 -35.15 14.58 -29.66
C MET A 288 -36.10 13.60 -30.37
N PRO A 289 -36.78 14.04 -31.47
CA PRO A 289 -37.85 13.25 -32.12
C PRO A 289 -37.41 11.85 -32.61
N GLU A 290 -36.20 11.75 -33.13
CA GLU A 290 -35.66 10.52 -33.75
C GLU A 290 -35.15 9.51 -32.72
N SER A 291 -34.95 9.94 -31.48
CA SER A 291 -34.30 9.13 -30.43
C SER A 291 -35.07 7.87 -30.07
N GLN A 292 -36.38 7.90 -30.11
CA GLN A 292 -37.21 6.75 -29.80
C GLN A 292 -37.13 5.65 -30.84
N GLU A 293 -36.98 5.98 -32.12
CA GLU A 293 -36.82 5.03 -33.19
C GLU A 293 -35.40 4.39 -33.16
N ASN A 294 -34.40 5.23 -33.00
CA ASN A 294 -33.02 4.82 -32.84
C ASN A 294 -32.83 3.89 -31.63
N LEU A 295 -33.49 4.17 -30.52
CA LEU A 295 -33.46 3.30 -29.35
C LEU A 295 -34.05 1.89 -29.60
N LYS A 296 -35.13 1.81 -30.39
CA LYS A 296 -35.71 0.52 -30.76
C LYS A 296 -34.77 -0.26 -31.67
N GLU A 297 -34.12 0.40 -32.60
CA GLU A 297 -33.15 -0.22 -33.49
C GLU A 297 -31.90 -0.66 -32.75
N PHE A 298 -31.39 0.19 -31.85
CA PHE A 298 -30.28 -0.12 -30.94
C PHE A 298 -30.57 -1.38 -30.13
N LYS A 299 -31.73 -1.48 -29.47
CA LYS A 299 -32.13 -2.67 -28.71
C LYS A 299 -32.19 -3.94 -29.56
N LYS A 300 -32.67 -3.85 -30.78
CA LYS A 300 -32.69 -4.99 -31.70
C LYS A 300 -31.29 -5.45 -32.06
N LYS A 301 -30.39 -4.52 -32.41
CA LYS A 301 -29.00 -4.81 -32.73
C LYS A 301 -28.26 -5.41 -31.54
N LEU A 302 -28.50 -4.88 -30.32
CA LEU A 302 -27.88 -5.35 -29.10
C LEU A 302 -28.28 -6.81 -28.81
N VAL A 303 -29.56 -7.14 -28.84
CA VAL A 303 -30.05 -8.51 -28.58
C VAL A 303 -29.55 -9.48 -29.67
N ALA A 304 -29.46 -9.05 -30.93
CA ALA A 304 -29.03 -9.91 -32.03
C ALA A 304 -27.52 -10.27 -31.98
N ASN A 305 -26.71 -9.48 -31.30
CA ASN A 305 -25.24 -9.64 -31.26
C ASN A 305 -24.73 -10.01 -29.84
N TYR A 306 -25.63 -10.28 -28.89
CA TYR A 306 -25.26 -10.70 -27.55
C TYR A 306 -25.33 -12.22 -27.46
N ASP A 307 -24.35 -12.83 -26.80
CA ASP A 307 -24.36 -14.28 -26.59
C ASP A 307 -25.45 -14.68 -25.56
N GLU A 308 -26.11 -15.84 -25.78
CA GLU A 308 -27.21 -16.33 -24.93
C GLU A 308 -26.84 -16.56 -23.45
N PHE A 309 -25.53 -16.52 -23.13
CA PHE A 309 -25.01 -16.80 -21.78
C PHE A 309 -24.61 -15.53 -21.01
N ASP A 310 -24.61 -14.36 -21.64
CA ASP A 310 -24.25 -13.10 -21.00
C ASP A 310 -25.50 -12.35 -20.54
N ASP A 311 -25.45 -11.73 -19.35
CA ASP A 311 -26.50 -10.85 -18.86
C ASP A 311 -26.51 -9.55 -19.67
N LEU A 312 -27.63 -9.28 -20.36
CA LEU A 312 -27.81 -8.03 -21.13
C LEU A 312 -27.70 -6.80 -20.21
N PRO A 313 -26.87 -5.81 -20.55
CA PRO A 313 -26.79 -4.60 -19.76
C PRO A 313 -28.13 -3.84 -19.74
N GLN A 314 -28.46 -3.28 -18.58
CA GLN A 314 -29.69 -2.49 -18.43
C GLN A 314 -29.60 -1.20 -19.23
N ILE A 315 -30.70 -0.81 -19.89
CA ILE A 315 -30.79 0.38 -20.71
C ILE A 315 -31.75 1.37 -20.10
N PHE A 316 -31.24 2.57 -19.76
CA PHE A 316 -32.04 3.65 -19.21
C PHE A 316 -32.18 4.78 -20.22
N PRO A 317 -33.40 5.03 -20.76
CA PRO A 317 -33.67 6.18 -21.59
C PRO A 317 -33.78 7.45 -20.71
N ILE A 318 -32.94 8.44 -21.00
CA ILE A 318 -32.89 9.69 -20.26
C ILE A 318 -32.83 10.92 -21.19
N SER A 319 -33.24 12.08 -20.67
CA SER A 319 -32.81 13.34 -21.20
C SER A 319 -32.11 14.14 -20.11
N SER A 320 -30.79 14.29 -20.25
CA SER A 320 -30.02 15.13 -19.32
C SER A 320 -30.45 16.58 -19.36
N LEU A 321 -30.85 17.09 -20.54
CA LEU A 321 -31.29 18.47 -20.73
C LEU A 321 -32.71 18.73 -20.14
N ALA A 322 -33.63 17.77 -20.34
CA ALA A 322 -34.99 17.86 -19.84
C ALA A 322 -35.19 17.32 -18.42
N HIS A 323 -34.12 16.82 -17.77
CA HIS A 323 -34.12 16.18 -16.44
C HIS A 323 -35.12 15.01 -16.33
N GLN A 324 -35.22 14.18 -17.38
CA GLN A 324 -36.13 13.04 -17.41
C GLN A 324 -35.39 11.71 -17.26
N GLY A 325 -35.98 10.77 -16.51
CA GLY A 325 -35.47 9.42 -16.35
C GLY A 325 -34.25 9.29 -15.44
N LEU A 326 -33.82 10.39 -14.82
CA LEU A 326 -32.58 10.40 -13.99
C LEU A 326 -32.74 9.62 -12.69
N ASP A 327 -33.86 9.76 -11.99
CA ASP A 327 -34.07 9.10 -10.70
C ASP A 327 -33.98 7.58 -10.83
N ASN A 328 -34.59 7.01 -11.86
CA ASN A 328 -34.53 5.56 -12.11
C ASN A 328 -33.09 5.10 -12.44
N LEU A 329 -32.34 5.93 -13.19
CA LEU A 329 -30.95 5.64 -13.49
C LEU A 329 -30.10 5.63 -12.21
N LEU A 330 -30.28 6.62 -11.33
CA LEU A 330 -29.52 6.76 -10.10
C LEU A 330 -29.80 5.62 -9.11
N GLU A 331 -31.08 5.25 -8.92
CA GLU A 331 -31.47 4.12 -8.09
C GLU A 331 -30.89 2.80 -8.61
N ALA A 332 -31.01 2.53 -9.92
CA ALA A 332 -30.42 1.32 -10.50
C ALA A 332 -28.90 1.28 -10.41
N THR A 333 -28.25 2.46 -10.47
CA THR A 333 -26.79 2.55 -10.30
C THR A 333 -26.40 2.25 -8.86
N ALA A 334 -27.11 2.76 -7.88
CA ALA A 334 -26.89 2.44 -6.46
C ALA A 334 -27.11 0.96 -6.16
N ASP A 335 -28.22 0.39 -6.62
CA ASP A 335 -28.52 -1.04 -6.48
C ASP A 335 -27.39 -1.93 -7.09
N LEU A 336 -26.81 -1.49 -8.20
CA LEU A 336 -25.73 -2.22 -8.86
C LEU A 336 -24.42 -2.08 -8.10
N LEU A 337 -24.15 -0.90 -7.55
CA LEU A 337 -22.99 -0.67 -6.68
C LEU A 337 -23.04 -1.53 -5.43
N ASP A 338 -24.21 -1.67 -4.79
CA ASP A 338 -24.35 -2.52 -3.60
C ASP A 338 -24.07 -3.99 -3.88
N LYS A 339 -24.38 -4.44 -5.09
CA LYS A 339 -24.14 -5.84 -5.53
C LYS A 339 -22.73 -6.08 -6.02
N THR A 340 -21.99 -5.01 -6.39
CA THR A 340 -20.67 -5.11 -6.98
C THR A 340 -19.61 -4.90 -5.90
N PRO A 341 -18.77 -5.91 -5.59
CA PRO A 341 -17.68 -5.76 -4.64
C PRO A 341 -16.65 -4.73 -5.14
N GLU A 342 -15.85 -4.20 -4.23
CA GLU A 342 -14.73 -3.36 -4.60
C GLU A 342 -13.69 -4.20 -5.38
N PHE A 343 -13.22 -3.66 -6.50
CA PHE A 343 -12.15 -4.32 -7.28
C PHE A 343 -10.81 -4.02 -6.63
N LEU A 344 -10.14 -5.06 -6.15
CA LEU A 344 -8.74 -4.98 -5.76
C LEU A 344 -7.89 -4.76 -7.00
N LEU A 345 -7.08 -3.72 -7.00
CA LEU A 345 -6.19 -3.40 -8.12
C LEU A 345 -5.07 -4.42 -8.31
N TYR A 346 -4.67 -5.03 -7.21
CA TYR A 346 -3.66 -6.07 -7.15
C TYR A 346 -4.30 -7.32 -6.58
N THR A 347 -4.14 -8.44 -7.25
CA THR A 347 -4.55 -9.74 -6.71
C THR A 347 -3.60 -10.13 -5.58
N GLU A 348 -4.03 -11.03 -4.70
CA GLU A 348 -3.14 -11.60 -3.67
C GLU A 348 -1.90 -12.24 -4.30
N GLU A 349 -2.01 -12.75 -5.54
CA GLU A 349 -0.88 -13.28 -6.30
C GLU A 349 0.09 -12.19 -6.78
N ASP A 350 -0.41 -11.02 -7.20
CA ASP A 350 0.43 -9.87 -7.56
C ASP A 350 1.14 -9.30 -6.32
N MET A 351 0.45 -9.25 -5.19
CA MET A 351 1.03 -8.84 -3.91
C MET A 351 2.00 -9.90 -3.36
N ALA A 352 1.71 -11.19 -3.52
CA ALA A 352 2.57 -12.27 -3.07
C ALA A 352 3.86 -12.39 -3.90
N GLN A 353 3.85 -12.03 -5.18
CA GLN A 353 5.07 -11.93 -6.00
C GLN A 353 5.90 -10.69 -5.66
N GLU A 354 5.30 -9.67 -5.05
CA GLU A 354 5.95 -8.44 -4.59
C GLU A 354 6.10 -8.38 -3.05
N GLU A 355 5.52 -9.31 -2.30
CA GLU A 355 5.89 -9.48 -0.90
C GLU A 355 7.39 -9.78 -0.85
N VAL A 356 8.16 -8.74 -0.66
CA VAL A 356 9.48 -8.91 -0.08
C VAL A 356 9.23 -9.46 1.32
N TYR A 357 9.21 -10.76 1.41
CA TYR A 357 9.29 -11.49 2.64
C TYR A 357 10.53 -10.95 3.36
N TYR A 358 10.35 -10.05 4.32
CA TYR A 358 11.39 -9.77 5.32
C TYR A 358 11.46 -10.91 6.35
N GLY A 359 11.16 -12.13 5.90
CA GLY A 359 11.71 -13.34 6.42
C GLY A 359 13.08 -13.43 5.78
N PHE A 360 14.09 -13.79 6.54
CA PHE A 360 15.42 -14.06 6.01
C PHE A 360 15.28 -14.85 4.71
N ASP A 361 15.57 -14.20 3.59
CA ASP A 361 15.79 -14.89 2.35
C ASP A 361 16.93 -15.87 2.62
N GLU A 362 16.62 -17.16 2.62
CA GLU A 362 17.64 -18.20 2.79
C GLU A 362 18.68 -18.14 1.66
N ASP A 363 18.37 -17.43 0.57
CA ASP A 363 19.26 -17.27 -0.59
C ASP A 363 20.11 -15.99 -0.55
N GLN A 364 19.90 -15.04 0.39
CA GLN A 364 20.83 -13.93 0.55
C GLN A 364 22.07 -14.40 1.34
N PRO A 365 23.28 -14.04 0.87
CA PRO A 365 24.49 -14.39 1.61
C PRO A 365 24.40 -13.79 3.01
N ALA A 366 24.74 -14.58 4.01
CA ALA A 366 24.63 -14.20 5.42
C ALA A 366 25.43 -12.91 5.75
N PHE A 367 26.37 -12.56 4.91
CA PHE A 367 27.20 -11.36 4.96
C PHE A 367 27.85 -11.10 3.60
N GLU A 368 28.23 -9.86 3.37
CA GLU A 368 29.04 -9.40 2.24
C GLU A 368 30.36 -8.81 2.75
N ILE A 369 31.43 -9.00 1.99
CA ILE A 369 32.74 -8.45 2.30
C ILE A 369 33.14 -7.51 1.18
N ASN A 370 33.35 -6.26 1.50
CA ASN A 370 33.85 -5.22 0.61
C ASN A 370 35.19 -4.69 1.15
N ARG A 371 35.99 -4.03 0.30
CA ARG A 371 37.21 -3.38 0.70
C ARG A 371 37.09 -1.88 0.54
N ASP A 372 37.44 -1.14 1.58
CA ASP A 372 37.42 0.32 1.56
C ASP A 372 38.71 0.90 0.93
N ASP A 373 38.68 2.19 0.58
CA ASP A 373 39.81 2.90 0.01
C ASP A 373 41.05 2.96 0.94
N ASP A 374 40.81 2.85 2.26
CA ASP A 374 41.85 2.77 3.31
C ASP A 374 42.43 1.37 3.55
N ALA A 375 42.08 0.42 2.69
CA ALA A 375 42.42 -0.99 2.75
C ALA A 375 41.77 -1.79 3.89
N SER A 376 40.84 -1.20 4.66
CA SER A 376 40.05 -1.95 5.66
C SER A 376 39.00 -2.84 5.00
N TRP A 377 38.63 -3.92 5.69
CA TRP A 377 37.59 -4.84 5.26
C TRP A 377 36.25 -4.39 5.84
N ILE A 378 35.22 -4.19 4.98
CA ILE A 378 33.88 -3.83 5.39
C ILE A 378 33.02 -5.09 5.34
N LEU A 379 32.42 -5.45 6.47
CA LEU A 379 31.42 -6.49 6.57
C LEU A 379 30.03 -5.84 6.64
N SER A 380 29.15 -6.24 5.75
CA SER A 380 27.76 -5.80 5.66
C SER A 380 26.82 -7.01 5.49
N GLY A 381 25.53 -6.79 5.67
CA GLY A 381 24.46 -7.78 5.51
C GLY A 381 23.49 -7.78 6.68
N ASP A 382 22.20 -7.90 6.37
CA ASP A 382 21.10 -7.75 7.34
C ASP A 382 21.25 -8.67 8.56
N LYS A 383 21.64 -9.92 8.31
CA LYS A 383 21.81 -10.92 9.37
C LYS A 383 22.98 -10.60 10.28
N LEU A 384 24.07 -10.12 9.69
CA LEU A 384 25.27 -9.71 10.41
C LEU A 384 25.01 -8.44 11.23
N GLU A 385 24.40 -7.44 10.62
CA GLU A 385 24.09 -6.15 11.27
C GLU A 385 23.07 -6.34 12.42
N LYS A 386 22.07 -7.18 12.21
CA LYS A 386 21.12 -7.55 13.26
C LYS A 386 21.84 -8.21 14.45
N LEU A 387 22.72 -9.18 14.18
CA LEU A 387 23.50 -9.86 15.20
C LEU A 387 24.41 -8.88 15.95
N PHE A 388 25.06 -7.97 15.23
CA PHE A 388 25.90 -6.91 15.79
C PHE A 388 25.10 -5.99 16.71
N ASN A 389 23.97 -5.45 16.25
CA ASN A 389 23.13 -4.54 17.02
C ASN A 389 22.54 -5.18 18.29
N MET A 390 22.29 -6.48 18.24
CA MET A 390 21.79 -7.23 19.40
C MET A 390 22.89 -7.68 20.38
N THR A 391 24.15 -7.45 20.07
CA THR A 391 25.28 -7.84 20.94
C THR A 391 25.55 -6.71 21.94
N ASN A 392 25.64 -7.08 23.22
CA ASN A 392 26.06 -6.15 24.28
C ASN A 392 27.60 -6.15 24.36
N PHE A 393 28.24 -5.14 23.76
CA PHE A 393 29.71 -4.99 23.72
C PHE A 393 30.33 -4.55 25.04
N ASP A 394 29.52 -4.14 26.03
CA ASP A 394 29.99 -3.82 27.39
C ASP A 394 30.35 -5.07 28.22
N ARG A 395 30.12 -6.27 27.65
CA ARG A 395 30.33 -7.55 28.34
C ARG A 395 31.22 -8.47 27.52
N ASP A 396 32.36 -8.85 28.10
CA ASP A 396 33.37 -9.72 27.45
C ASP A 396 32.76 -11.06 26.99
N GLU A 397 31.90 -11.67 27.80
CA GLU A 397 31.24 -12.93 27.43
C GLU A 397 30.32 -12.78 26.22
N SER A 398 29.64 -11.64 26.08
CA SER A 398 28.78 -11.32 24.92
C SER A 398 29.64 -11.12 23.68
N VAL A 399 30.79 -10.44 23.81
CA VAL A 399 31.75 -10.25 22.71
C VAL A 399 32.31 -11.58 22.24
N MET A 400 32.71 -12.45 23.17
CA MET A 400 33.21 -13.81 22.84
C MET A 400 32.14 -14.69 22.17
N LYS A 401 30.88 -14.51 22.56
CA LYS A 401 29.75 -15.18 21.90
C LYS A 401 29.60 -14.69 20.48
N PHE A 402 29.62 -13.37 20.27
CA PHE A 402 29.55 -12.74 18.95
C PHE A 402 30.68 -13.23 18.03
N ALA A 403 31.94 -13.23 18.50
CA ALA A 403 33.07 -13.76 17.74
C ALA A 403 32.85 -15.20 17.30
N ARG A 404 32.34 -16.06 18.21
CA ARG A 404 32.02 -17.45 17.88
C ARG A 404 30.93 -17.58 16.84
N GLN A 405 29.91 -16.69 16.87
CA GLN A 405 28.84 -16.65 15.88
C GLN A 405 29.37 -16.22 14.51
N LEU A 406 30.25 -15.21 14.44
CA LEU A 406 30.91 -14.79 13.20
C LEU A 406 31.71 -15.96 12.57
N ARG A 407 32.51 -16.73 13.39
CA ARG A 407 33.20 -17.91 12.92
C ARG A 407 32.22 -18.97 12.40
N GLY A 408 31.12 -19.19 13.12
CA GLY A 408 30.09 -20.15 12.70
C GLY A 408 29.38 -19.75 11.39
N MET A 409 29.38 -18.47 11.04
CA MET A 409 28.89 -17.96 9.76
C MET A 409 29.94 -18.07 8.63
N GLY A 410 31.18 -18.45 8.93
CA GLY A 410 32.23 -18.57 7.94
C GLY A 410 32.93 -17.25 7.57
N VAL A 411 32.77 -16.20 8.39
CA VAL A 411 33.36 -14.87 8.13
C VAL A 411 34.87 -14.91 8.09
N ASP A 412 35.49 -15.61 9.04
CA ASP A 412 36.95 -15.72 9.13
C ASP A 412 37.55 -16.41 7.89
N GLU A 413 36.91 -17.50 7.43
CA GLU A 413 37.34 -18.23 6.23
C GLU A 413 37.16 -17.37 4.96
N ALA A 414 36.07 -16.64 4.88
CA ALA A 414 35.79 -15.77 3.74
C ALA A 414 36.73 -14.57 3.67
N LEU A 415 37.13 -13.97 4.80
CA LEU A 415 38.12 -12.91 4.87
C LEU A 415 39.51 -13.42 4.42
N ARG A 416 39.95 -14.59 4.91
CA ARG A 416 41.21 -15.22 4.49
C ARG A 416 41.22 -15.54 3.00
N ALA A 417 40.15 -16.08 2.46
CA ALA A 417 40.03 -16.38 1.04
C ALA A 417 40.20 -15.13 0.15
N ARG A 418 39.81 -13.93 0.69
CA ARG A 418 39.99 -12.65 0.02
C ARG A 418 41.33 -11.98 0.30
N GLY A 419 42.16 -12.57 1.13
CA GLY A 419 43.56 -12.14 1.39
C GLY A 419 43.73 -11.29 2.65
N ALA A 420 42.79 -11.31 3.59
CA ALA A 420 42.97 -10.69 4.89
C ALA A 420 44.12 -11.36 5.69
N LYS A 421 44.87 -10.52 6.38
CA LYS A 421 46.02 -10.94 7.19
C LYS A 421 45.83 -10.50 8.65
N ASP A 422 46.56 -11.14 9.55
CA ASP A 422 46.62 -10.69 10.94
C ASP A 422 47.01 -9.22 11.04
N GLY A 423 46.27 -8.46 11.81
CA GLY A 423 46.42 -7.03 11.98
C GLY A 423 45.62 -6.19 11.00
N ASP A 424 44.92 -6.79 10.03
CA ASP A 424 44.01 -6.05 9.16
C ASP A 424 42.80 -5.53 9.93
N ILE A 425 42.33 -4.32 9.58
CA ILE A 425 41.17 -3.72 10.21
C ILE A 425 39.91 -4.22 9.50
N VAL A 426 38.95 -4.69 10.29
CA VAL A 426 37.63 -5.11 9.85
C VAL A 426 36.58 -4.20 10.47
N ARG A 427 35.67 -3.69 9.64
CA ARG A 427 34.58 -2.80 10.03
C ARG A 427 33.23 -3.47 9.90
N ILE A 428 32.39 -3.28 10.91
CA ILE A 428 30.97 -3.60 10.88
C ILE A 428 30.21 -2.32 11.27
N GLY A 429 29.55 -1.66 10.31
CA GLY A 429 28.94 -0.37 10.51
C GLY A 429 29.98 0.68 10.96
N LYS A 430 29.86 1.16 12.21
CA LYS A 430 30.80 2.14 12.80
C LYS A 430 31.87 1.53 13.70
N PHE A 431 31.86 0.22 13.85
CA PHE A 431 32.75 -0.49 14.77
C PHE A 431 33.92 -1.10 14.02
N GLU A 432 35.12 -0.91 14.56
CA GLU A 432 36.37 -1.40 13.99
C GLU A 432 37.01 -2.41 14.96
N PHE A 433 37.49 -3.50 14.42
CA PHE A 433 38.28 -4.46 15.17
C PHE A 433 39.40 -4.99 14.31
N GLU A 434 40.45 -5.49 14.99
CA GLU A 434 41.60 -6.09 14.34
C GLU A 434 41.34 -7.58 14.06
N PHE A 435 41.61 -8.01 12.83
CA PHE A 435 41.51 -9.39 12.45
C PHE A 435 42.70 -10.14 13.08
N VAL A 436 42.44 -11.15 13.90
CA VAL A 436 43.44 -11.97 14.57
C VAL A 436 43.11 -13.43 14.30
N ASP A 437 44.14 -14.23 13.98
CA ASP A 437 44.04 -15.66 13.61
C ASP A 437 43.64 -16.58 14.77
#